data_76dc9d5e0d56bf6343d699b44ff6ed20
#
_entry.id   76dc9d5e0d56bf6343d699b44ff6ed20
#
_cell.length_a   1.000
_cell.length_b   1.000
_cell.length_c   1.000
_cell.angle_alpha   90.00
_cell.angle_beta   90.00
_cell.angle_gamma   90.00
#
_symmetry.space_group_name_H-M   'P 1'
#
loop_
_entity.id
_entity.type
_entity.pdbx_description
1 polymer ?
#
loop_
_entity_poly.entity_id
_entity_poly.type
_entity_poly.pdbx_seq_one_letter_code
_entity_poly.pdbx_strand_id
1 'polypeptide(L)'
;SLFSYAANKIPEISNEIYKIDKAIVNGFGWEIGPYEIWDSIGFQNGLELIKNSKLTTPEWINKIDSKNNNFSFYKVLDGIQHYYDINTEKYNKIPGVTNFIFLNNIRNQQTIWKNNGVNLIDIGDGILNLEFQTKMNSIGEDVINGITESISIAEKDYKGLHFCLQSKL
;
A
#
# COMPACT_ATOMS: atom_id res chain seq x y z
N SER A 1 18.05 12.22 -9.98
CA SER A 1 16.92 11.29 -9.78
C SER A 1 16.43 11.38 -8.34
N LEU A 2 15.12 11.39 -8.14
CA LEU A 2 14.48 11.36 -6.83
C LEU A 2 15.00 10.17 -5.99
N PHE A 3 15.11 9.01 -6.60
CA PHE A 3 15.56 7.76 -5.93
C PHE A 3 16.98 7.84 -5.39
N SER A 4 17.91 8.37 -6.19
CA SER A 4 19.29 8.59 -5.72
C SER A 4 19.33 9.55 -4.53
N TYR A 5 18.57 10.65 -4.59
CA TYR A 5 18.50 11.61 -3.49
C TYR A 5 17.95 10.95 -2.22
N ALA A 6 16.78 10.31 -2.30
CA ALA A 6 16.16 9.65 -1.16
C ALA A 6 17.08 8.59 -0.54
N ALA A 7 17.71 7.74 -1.37
CA ALA A 7 18.60 6.69 -0.90
C ALA A 7 19.88 7.22 -0.22
N ASN A 8 20.47 8.30 -0.76
CA ASN A 8 21.68 8.91 -0.17
C ASN A 8 21.39 9.71 1.12
N LYS A 9 20.11 10.03 1.41
CA LYS A 9 19.70 10.71 2.64
C LYS A 9 19.47 9.74 3.82
N ILE A 10 19.64 8.47 3.59
CA ILE A 10 19.73 7.47 4.64
C ILE A 10 21.24 7.18 4.91
N PRO A 11 21.72 7.22 6.16
CA PRO A 11 20.98 7.44 7.42
C PRO A 11 20.92 8.91 7.90
N GLU A 12 21.34 9.87 7.08
CA GLU A 12 21.46 11.29 7.49
C GLU A 12 20.16 11.86 8.10
N ILE A 13 19.02 11.61 7.44
CA ILE A 13 17.71 12.12 7.87
C ILE A 13 16.97 11.08 8.71
N SER A 14 16.99 9.83 8.32
CA SER A 14 16.29 8.73 8.99
C SER A 14 16.93 7.40 8.62
N ASN A 15 16.90 6.43 9.52
CA ASN A 15 17.26 5.04 9.22
C ASN A 15 16.09 4.23 8.63
N GLU A 16 14.88 4.79 8.62
CA GLU A 16 13.66 4.10 8.26
C GLU A 16 13.05 4.72 7.00
N ILE A 17 13.02 3.96 5.92
CA ILE A 17 12.57 4.41 4.59
C ILE A 17 11.14 4.97 4.61
N TYR A 18 10.24 4.34 5.39
CA TYR A 18 8.84 4.78 5.47
C TYR A 18 8.67 6.19 6.05
N LYS A 19 9.61 6.67 6.88
CA LYS A 19 9.58 8.04 7.40
C LYS A 19 9.89 9.07 6.32
N ILE A 20 10.77 8.73 5.39
CA ILE A 20 11.06 9.59 4.22
C ILE A 20 9.83 9.66 3.32
N ASP A 21 9.19 8.52 3.02
CA ASP A 21 7.97 8.49 2.22
C ASP A 21 6.84 9.30 2.88
N LYS A 22 6.58 9.08 4.17
CA LYS A 22 5.59 9.87 4.93
C LYS A 22 5.91 11.36 4.96
N ALA A 23 7.18 11.74 5.06
CA ALA A 23 7.57 13.16 5.04
C ALA A 23 7.24 13.83 3.71
N ILE A 24 7.46 13.14 2.59
CA ILE A 24 7.12 13.64 1.25
C ILE A 24 5.60 13.68 1.05
N VAL A 25 4.90 12.62 1.39
CA VAL A 25 3.43 12.55 1.30
C VAL A 25 2.78 13.68 2.12
N ASN A 26 3.15 13.80 3.39
CA ASN A 26 2.54 14.79 4.29
C ASN A 26 3.03 16.22 4.05
N GLY A 27 4.30 16.40 3.62
CA GLY A 27 4.88 17.72 3.43
C GLY A 27 4.57 18.36 2.08
N PHE A 28 4.41 17.57 1.04
CA PHE A 28 4.20 18.02 -0.34
C PHE A 28 2.86 17.60 -0.95
N GLY A 29 2.04 16.86 -0.21
CA GLY A 29 0.72 16.40 -0.69
C GLY A 29 0.82 15.34 -1.81
N TRP A 30 1.89 14.56 -1.85
CA TRP A 30 2.01 13.47 -2.81
C TRP A 30 1.15 12.27 -2.38
N GLU A 31 0.66 11.50 -3.35
CA GLU A 31 -0.12 10.29 -3.06
C GLU A 31 0.74 9.16 -2.49
N ILE A 32 1.98 9.04 -2.97
CA ILE A 32 2.94 8.00 -2.56
C ILE A 32 4.35 8.59 -2.46
N GLY A 33 5.17 8.00 -1.60
CA GLY A 33 6.53 8.45 -1.37
C GLY A 33 7.56 7.88 -2.36
N PRO A 34 8.83 8.36 -2.29
CA PRO A 34 9.90 7.96 -3.21
C PRO A 34 10.15 6.46 -3.30
N TYR A 35 10.13 5.75 -2.18
CA TYR A 35 10.38 4.31 -2.16
C TYR A 35 9.17 3.50 -2.64
N GLU A 36 7.95 3.98 -2.37
CA GLU A 36 6.72 3.40 -2.91
C GLU A 36 6.68 3.57 -4.43
N ILE A 37 7.09 4.75 -4.97
CA ILE A 37 7.23 4.98 -6.41
C ILE A 37 8.28 4.01 -6.98
N TRP A 38 9.41 3.83 -6.29
CA TRP A 38 10.46 2.94 -6.75
C TRP A 38 9.96 1.49 -6.82
N ASP A 39 9.22 1.02 -5.81
CA ASP A 39 8.59 -0.30 -5.84
C ASP A 39 7.59 -0.44 -6.99
N SER A 40 6.80 0.59 -7.29
CA SER A 40 5.79 0.56 -8.36
C SER A 40 6.39 0.36 -9.76
N ILE A 41 7.58 0.91 -10.01
CA ILE A 41 8.29 0.74 -11.28
C ILE A 41 9.23 -0.47 -11.29
N GLY A 42 9.48 -1.07 -10.12
CA GLY A 42 10.41 -2.15 -9.89
C GLY A 42 11.84 -1.69 -9.55
N PHE A 43 12.48 -2.42 -8.63
CA PHE A 43 13.78 -2.06 -8.07
C PHE A 43 14.86 -1.86 -9.14
N GLN A 44 14.97 -2.80 -10.09
CA GLN A 44 15.99 -2.75 -11.16
C GLN A 44 15.77 -1.57 -12.12
N ASN A 45 14.52 -1.28 -12.50
CA ASN A 45 14.21 -0.15 -13.36
C ASN A 45 14.61 1.18 -12.69
N GLY A 46 14.36 1.30 -11.38
CA GLY A 46 14.80 2.48 -10.62
C GLY A 46 16.32 2.62 -10.56
N LEU A 47 17.06 1.51 -10.42
CA LEU A 47 18.54 1.50 -10.49
C LEU A 47 19.05 1.95 -11.87
N GLU A 48 18.45 1.46 -12.94
CA GLU A 48 18.80 1.89 -14.30
C GLU A 48 18.58 3.39 -14.49
N LEU A 49 17.49 3.95 -13.99
CA LEU A 49 17.23 5.39 -14.02
C LEU A 49 18.31 6.19 -13.28
N ILE A 50 18.82 5.68 -12.15
CA ILE A 50 19.92 6.32 -11.42
C ILE A 50 21.21 6.25 -12.23
N LYS A 51 21.57 5.07 -12.75
CA LYS A 51 22.78 4.83 -13.56
C LYS A 51 22.78 5.73 -14.83
N ASN A 52 21.67 5.76 -15.53
CA ASN A 52 21.51 6.59 -16.76
C ASN A 52 21.62 8.09 -16.48
N SER A 53 21.24 8.52 -15.27
CA SER A 53 21.39 9.92 -14.82
C SER A 53 22.80 10.24 -14.31
N LYS A 54 23.76 9.32 -14.37
CA LYS A 54 25.12 9.43 -13.84
C LYS A 54 25.17 9.83 -12.35
N LEU A 55 24.17 9.41 -11.58
CA LEU A 55 24.09 9.65 -10.15
C LEU A 55 24.58 8.42 -9.37
N THR A 56 24.97 8.66 -8.14
CA THR A 56 25.49 7.58 -7.27
C THR A 56 24.37 6.93 -6.46
N THR A 57 24.56 5.66 -6.16
CA THR A 57 23.79 4.88 -5.18
C THR A 57 24.62 4.68 -3.92
N PRO A 58 24.01 4.72 -2.73
CA PRO A 58 24.71 4.40 -1.49
C PRO A 58 25.03 2.90 -1.41
N GLU A 59 25.98 2.56 -0.55
CA GLU A 59 26.46 1.18 -0.38
C GLU A 59 25.33 0.18 -0.06
N TRP A 60 24.37 0.58 0.76
CA TRP A 60 23.27 -0.30 1.14
C TRP A 60 22.37 -0.71 -0.05
N ILE A 61 22.16 0.18 -1.03
CA ILE A 61 21.44 -0.14 -2.28
C ILE A 61 22.27 -1.13 -3.12
N ASN A 62 23.58 -0.90 -3.26
CA ASN A 62 24.44 -1.80 -4.02
C ASN A 62 24.50 -3.19 -3.40
N LYS A 63 24.43 -3.28 -2.07
CA LYS A 63 24.37 -4.53 -1.32
C LYS A 63 23.09 -5.32 -1.58
N ILE A 64 21.95 -4.63 -1.72
CA ILE A 64 20.68 -5.24 -2.10
C ILE A 64 20.73 -5.73 -3.55
N ASP A 65 21.21 -4.91 -4.49
CA ASP A 65 21.33 -5.24 -5.91
C ASP A 65 22.12 -6.54 -6.13
N SER A 66 23.21 -6.72 -5.39
CA SER A 66 24.04 -7.93 -5.47
C SER A 66 23.37 -9.21 -4.95
N LYS A 67 22.36 -9.07 -4.08
CA LYS A 67 21.73 -10.20 -3.38
C LYS A 67 20.37 -10.64 -3.97
N ASN A 68 19.61 -9.73 -4.55
CA ASN A 68 18.21 -10.00 -4.88
C ASN A 68 17.67 -9.14 -6.03
N ASN A 69 17.52 -9.75 -7.20
CA ASN A 69 16.99 -9.09 -8.39
C ASN A 69 15.47 -8.76 -8.30
N ASN A 70 14.75 -9.37 -7.39
CA ASN A 70 13.30 -9.14 -7.19
C ASN A 70 13.03 -8.53 -5.81
N PHE A 71 13.76 -7.47 -5.49
CA PHE A 71 13.65 -6.75 -4.22
C PHE A 71 12.47 -5.75 -4.26
N SER A 72 11.84 -5.55 -3.10
CA SER A 72 10.85 -4.49 -2.86
C SER A 72 11.12 -3.85 -1.51
N PHE A 73 10.99 -2.53 -1.42
CA PHE A 73 11.17 -1.78 -0.17
C PHE A 73 10.05 -2.05 0.83
N TYR A 74 8.85 -2.33 0.31
CA TYR A 74 7.66 -2.65 1.10
C TYR A 74 7.14 -4.03 0.76
N LYS A 75 6.57 -4.71 1.75
CA LYS A 75 5.83 -5.97 1.59
C LYS A 75 4.59 -5.98 2.46
N VAL A 76 3.55 -6.62 1.97
CA VAL A 76 2.38 -6.94 2.78
C VAL A 76 2.53 -8.39 3.26
N LEU A 77 2.61 -8.57 4.57
CA LEU A 77 2.68 -9.87 5.24
C LEU A 77 1.51 -9.93 6.22
N ASP A 78 0.69 -10.96 6.11
CA ASP A 78 -0.52 -11.15 6.93
C ASP A 78 -1.44 -9.90 6.95
N GLY A 79 -1.63 -9.25 5.79
CA GLY A 79 -2.43 -8.04 5.66
C GLY A 79 -1.81 -6.75 6.23
N ILE A 80 -0.61 -6.84 6.82
CA ILE A 80 0.10 -5.72 7.45
C ILE A 80 1.26 -5.28 6.56
N GLN A 81 1.36 -3.97 6.32
CA GLN A 81 2.47 -3.41 5.56
C GLN A 81 3.76 -3.41 6.40
N HIS A 82 4.83 -3.94 5.81
CA HIS A 82 6.17 -3.96 6.36
C HIS A 82 7.11 -3.15 5.46
N TYR A 83 8.11 -2.52 6.05
CA TYR A 83 9.19 -1.85 5.34
C TYR A 83 10.51 -2.61 5.52
N TYR A 84 11.39 -2.51 4.54
CA TYR A 84 12.75 -3.05 4.66
C TYR A 84 13.59 -2.18 5.59
N ASP A 85 14.06 -2.75 6.68
CA ASP A 85 14.96 -2.10 7.62
C ASP A 85 16.41 -2.35 7.17
N ILE A 86 17.09 -1.27 6.85
CA ILE A 86 18.45 -1.28 6.29
C ILE A 86 19.48 -1.80 7.31
N ASN A 87 19.26 -1.54 8.61
CA ASN A 87 20.20 -1.93 9.66
C ASN A 87 20.13 -3.43 9.98
N THR A 88 18.91 -3.98 9.99
CA THR A 88 18.69 -5.39 10.32
C THR A 88 18.60 -6.29 9.09
N GLU A 89 18.51 -5.71 7.88
CA GLU A 89 18.29 -6.39 6.61
C GLU A 89 17.01 -7.28 6.63
N LYS A 90 15.98 -6.85 7.39
CA LYS A 90 14.71 -7.57 7.57
C LYS A 90 13.52 -6.66 7.29
N TYR A 91 12.36 -7.28 7.08
CA TYR A 91 11.10 -6.55 6.98
C TYR A 91 10.49 -6.38 8.36
N ASN A 92 10.30 -5.13 8.77
CA ASN A 92 9.70 -4.73 10.04
C ASN A 92 8.34 -4.10 9.82
N LYS A 93 7.38 -4.30 10.73
CA LYS A 93 6.08 -3.66 10.69
C LYS A 93 6.23 -2.15 10.78
N ILE A 94 5.49 -1.41 9.96
CA ILE A 94 5.43 0.05 10.10
C ILE A 94 4.70 0.37 11.41
N PRO A 95 5.29 1.17 12.33
CA PRO A 95 4.64 1.53 13.59
C PRO A 95 3.31 2.26 13.38
N GLY A 96 2.30 1.91 14.16
CA GLY A 96 0.97 2.53 14.13
C GLY A 96 0.01 1.99 13.08
N VAL A 97 0.44 1.07 12.18
CA VAL A 97 -0.46 0.46 11.18
C VAL A 97 -1.24 -0.75 11.72
N THR A 98 -0.84 -1.30 12.86
CA THR A 98 -1.49 -2.49 13.45
C THR A 98 -2.91 -2.22 13.97
N ASN A 99 -3.27 -0.95 14.19
CA ASN A 99 -4.59 -0.54 14.67
C ASN A 99 -5.53 -0.11 13.53
N PHE A 100 -5.11 -0.23 12.28
CA PHE A 100 -5.89 0.18 11.11
C PHE A 100 -5.94 -0.95 10.09
N ILE A 101 -7.11 -1.13 9.50
CA ILE A 101 -7.31 -2.04 8.37
C ILE A 101 -7.09 -1.25 7.08
N PHE A 102 -6.04 -1.58 6.33
CA PHE A 102 -5.79 -1.00 5.01
C PHE A 102 -6.46 -1.88 3.96
N LEU A 103 -7.59 -1.44 3.42
CA LEU A 103 -8.37 -2.20 2.44
C LEU A 103 -7.53 -2.62 1.22
N ASN A 104 -6.58 -1.79 0.78
CA ASN A 104 -5.68 -2.11 -0.33
C ASN A 104 -4.87 -3.40 -0.07
N ASN A 105 -4.51 -3.67 1.17
CA ASN A 105 -3.69 -4.81 1.55
C ASN A 105 -4.46 -6.15 1.55
N ILE A 106 -5.77 -6.09 1.81
CA ILE A 106 -6.61 -7.27 1.99
C ILE A 106 -7.60 -7.49 0.84
N ARG A 107 -7.85 -6.46 0.01
CA ARG A 107 -8.85 -6.48 -1.05
C ARG A 107 -8.75 -7.71 -1.95
N ASN A 108 -7.56 -8.08 -2.41
CA ASN A 108 -7.37 -9.20 -3.34
C ASN A 108 -7.60 -10.58 -2.71
N GLN A 109 -7.44 -10.70 -1.40
CA GLN A 109 -7.51 -11.98 -0.69
C GLN A 109 -8.83 -12.18 0.04
N GLN A 110 -9.48 -11.09 0.46
CA GLN A 110 -10.65 -11.10 1.35
C GLN A 110 -11.92 -10.54 0.70
N THR A 111 -11.91 -10.25 -0.61
CA THR A 111 -13.15 -9.92 -1.34
C THR A 111 -13.98 -11.18 -1.52
N ILE A 112 -15.17 -11.22 -0.90
CA ILE A 112 -16.09 -12.34 -0.95
C ILE A 112 -17.14 -12.19 -2.05
N TRP A 113 -17.47 -10.95 -2.44
CA TRP A 113 -18.39 -10.65 -3.51
C TRP A 113 -18.10 -9.27 -4.12
N LYS A 114 -18.40 -9.07 -5.41
CA LYS A 114 -18.23 -7.78 -6.09
C LYS A 114 -19.08 -7.68 -7.34
N ASN A 115 -19.35 -6.44 -7.76
CA ASN A 115 -19.84 -6.07 -9.09
C ASN A 115 -19.10 -4.82 -9.61
N ASN A 116 -19.63 -4.15 -10.65
CA ASN A 116 -18.98 -2.95 -11.19
C ASN A 116 -19.09 -1.73 -10.26
N GLY A 117 -20.00 -1.73 -9.30
CA GLY A 117 -20.27 -0.60 -8.41
C GLY A 117 -19.63 -0.74 -7.03
N VAL A 118 -19.40 -1.95 -6.55
CA VAL A 118 -18.92 -2.20 -5.17
C VAL A 118 -18.06 -3.44 -5.04
N ASN A 119 -17.23 -3.47 -3.98
CA ASN A 119 -16.56 -4.65 -3.45
C ASN A 119 -17.03 -4.93 -2.04
N LEU A 120 -17.37 -6.19 -1.74
CA LEU A 120 -17.70 -6.66 -0.40
C LEU A 120 -16.50 -7.46 0.15
N ILE A 121 -15.90 -6.96 1.23
CA ILE A 121 -14.63 -7.42 1.77
C ILE A 121 -14.85 -7.89 3.21
N ASP A 122 -14.39 -9.08 3.57
CA ASP A 122 -14.31 -9.51 4.96
C ASP A 122 -13.12 -8.81 5.64
N ILE A 123 -13.40 -7.96 6.62
CA ILE A 123 -12.38 -7.22 7.35
C ILE A 123 -12.01 -7.85 8.70
N GLY A 124 -12.51 -9.07 8.95
CA GLY A 124 -12.29 -9.81 10.19
C GLY A 124 -13.33 -9.52 11.26
N ASP A 125 -13.23 -10.25 12.38
CA ASP A 125 -14.12 -10.16 13.56
C ASP A 125 -15.61 -10.37 13.26
N GLY A 126 -15.93 -10.90 12.07
CA GLY A 126 -17.30 -11.09 11.57
C GLY A 126 -17.91 -9.80 10.99
N ILE A 127 -17.11 -8.86 10.57
CA ILE A 127 -17.55 -7.62 9.95
C ILE A 127 -17.23 -7.62 8.46
N LEU A 128 -18.23 -7.30 7.65
CA LEU A 128 -18.07 -7.03 6.23
C LEU A 128 -17.90 -5.53 5.97
N ASN A 129 -17.11 -5.18 4.97
CA ASN A 129 -16.97 -3.81 4.48
C ASN A 129 -17.41 -3.74 3.02
N LEU A 130 -18.42 -2.93 2.74
CA LEU A 130 -18.88 -2.60 1.39
C LEU A 130 -18.17 -1.34 0.92
N GLU A 131 -17.23 -1.51 -0.01
CA GLU A 131 -16.45 -0.43 -0.60
C GLU A 131 -17.05 -0.02 -1.94
N PHE A 132 -17.39 1.27 -2.11
CA PHE A 132 -17.86 1.79 -3.39
C PHE A 132 -16.70 1.91 -4.38
N GLN A 133 -16.94 1.49 -5.63
CA GLN A 133 -15.97 1.54 -6.74
C GLN A 133 -16.33 2.58 -7.80
N THR A 134 -17.48 3.23 -7.66
CA THR A 134 -17.98 4.22 -8.62
C THR A 134 -17.26 5.55 -8.50
N LYS A 135 -17.12 6.27 -9.62
CA LYS A 135 -16.55 7.60 -9.63
C LYS A 135 -17.40 8.54 -8.75
N MET A 136 -16.72 9.29 -7.86
CA MET A 136 -17.36 10.21 -6.91
C MET A 136 -18.41 9.54 -5.99
N ASN A 137 -18.27 8.24 -5.76
CA ASN A 137 -19.20 7.44 -4.96
C ASN A 137 -20.68 7.56 -5.45
N SER A 138 -20.87 7.73 -6.76
CA SER A 138 -22.21 7.85 -7.32
C SER A 138 -23.01 6.56 -7.12
N ILE A 139 -24.28 6.70 -6.70
CA ILE A 139 -25.17 5.59 -6.43
C ILE A 139 -25.98 5.31 -7.69
N GLY A 140 -25.59 4.28 -8.43
CA GLY A 140 -26.31 3.73 -9.57
C GLY A 140 -26.89 2.35 -9.27
N GLU A 141 -27.44 1.69 -10.29
CA GLU A 141 -28.06 0.37 -10.18
C GLU A 141 -27.12 -0.69 -9.58
N ASP A 142 -25.87 -0.72 -10.03
CA ASP A 142 -24.87 -1.66 -9.52
C ASP A 142 -24.59 -1.47 -8.01
N VAL A 143 -24.59 -0.23 -7.54
CA VAL A 143 -24.41 0.07 -6.11
C VAL A 143 -25.63 -0.37 -5.30
N ILE A 144 -26.85 -0.10 -5.78
CA ILE A 144 -28.09 -0.50 -5.11
C ILE A 144 -28.17 -2.03 -5.02
N ASN A 145 -27.91 -2.72 -6.13
CA ASN A 145 -27.86 -4.18 -6.17
C ASN A 145 -26.77 -4.73 -5.23
N GLY A 146 -25.61 -4.08 -5.20
CA GLY A 146 -24.52 -4.44 -4.30
C GLY A 146 -24.86 -4.27 -2.82
N ILE A 147 -25.56 -3.20 -2.45
CA ILE A 147 -26.06 -3.01 -1.08
C ILE A 147 -27.05 -4.12 -0.70
N THR A 148 -28.02 -4.41 -1.56
CA THR A 148 -29.02 -5.44 -1.30
C THR A 148 -28.40 -6.82 -1.10
N GLU A 149 -27.48 -7.20 -1.99
CA GLU A 149 -26.78 -8.49 -1.89
C GLU A 149 -25.88 -8.54 -0.63
N SER A 150 -25.18 -7.45 -0.32
CA SER A 150 -24.34 -7.38 0.86
C SER A 150 -25.12 -7.51 2.17
N ILE A 151 -26.30 -6.95 2.25
CA ILE A 151 -27.20 -7.13 3.41
C ILE A 151 -27.62 -8.60 3.52
N SER A 152 -28.03 -9.22 2.41
CA SER A 152 -28.43 -10.63 2.39
C SER A 152 -27.30 -11.59 2.83
N ILE A 153 -26.05 -11.27 2.46
CA ILE A 153 -24.89 -12.05 2.89
C ILE A 153 -24.59 -11.79 4.37
N ALA A 154 -24.63 -10.53 4.80
CA ALA A 154 -24.30 -10.15 6.17
C ALA A 154 -25.28 -10.76 7.20
N GLU A 155 -26.57 -10.79 6.88
CA GLU A 155 -27.61 -11.35 7.77
C GLU A 155 -27.45 -12.85 8.05
N LYS A 156 -26.77 -13.60 7.16
CA LYS A 156 -26.60 -15.04 7.30
C LYS A 156 -25.46 -15.41 8.24
N ASP A 157 -24.29 -14.80 8.05
CA ASP A 157 -23.03 -15.32 8.60
C ASP A 157 -22.16 -14.27 9.31
N TYR A 158 -22.59 -12.99 9.34
CA TYR A 158 -21.76 -11.90 9.86
C TYR A 158 -22.47 -11.10 10.96
N LYS A 159 -21.68 -10.39 11.76
CA LYS A 159 -22.16 -9.57 12.88
C LYS A 159 -22.52 -8.15 12.47
N GLY A 160 -22.00 -7.68 11.33
CA GLY A 160 -22.22 -6.33 10.87
C GLY A 160 -21.70 -6.05 9.47
N LEU A 161 -22.25 -4.97 8.88
CA LEU A 161 -21.86 -4.46 7.58
C LEU A 161 -21.47 -2.98 7.72
N HIS A 162 -20.25 -2.65 7.32
CA HIS A 162 -19.72 -1.31 7.26
C HIS A 162 -19.75 -0.79 5.82
N PHE A 163 -20.00 0.50 5.64
CA PHE A 163 -19.99 1.16 4.33
C PHE A 163 -18.76 2.07 4.23
N CYS A 164 -17.97 1.89 3.19
CA CYS A 164 -16.79 2.70 2.92
C CYS A 164 -16.93 3.43 1.59
N LEU A 165 -16.88 4.74 1.63
CA LEU A 165 -16.80 5.58 0.44
C LEU A 165 -15.33 5.72 0.04
N GLN A 166 -15.02 5.60 -1.25
CA GLN A 166 -13.67 5.91 -1.72
C GLN A 166 -13.41 7.41 -1.55
N SER A 167 -12.43 7.75 -0.73
CA SER A 167 -11.83 9.08 -0.75
C SER A 167 -10.88 9.17 -1.94
N LYS A 168 -11.42 9.41 -3.13
CA LYS A 168 -10.60 9.93 -4.22
C LYS A 168 -10.69 11.44 -4.16
N LEU A 169 -9.64 12.04 -3.65
CA LEU A 169 -9.34 13.43 -3.93
C LEU A 169 -9.04 13.61 -5.42
#